data_3f2854ba7b7bd198f44e70c82b089088
#
_entry.id   3f2854ba7b7bd198f44e70c82b089088
#
_cell.length_a   1.000
_cell.length_b   1.000
_cell.length_c   1.000
_cell.angle_alpha   90.00
_cell.angle_beta   90.00
_cell.angle_gamma   90.00
#
_symmetry.space_group_name_H-M   'P 1'
#
loop_
_entity.id
_entity.type
_entity.pdbx_description
1 polymer ?
#
loop_
_entity_poly.entity_id
_entity_poly.type
_entity_poly.pdbx_seq_one_letter_code
_entity_poly.pdbx_strand_id
1 'polypeptide(L)'
;RTGPYAAGGIPFADVYADYFTMLNERDGGIGGIMTKVPECETGYNTEKGVECYESTKGEGALVYQPLSTGITYQLIPKVTADGIPLHTMGYGRTSAANGKVFSHVFNYPANYWNGASVAINHLLETNGGDIKGKKVALVYHNSAYGKEPIRTLEELSAKHGYELSL
;
A
#
# COMPACT_ATOMS: atom_id res chain seq x y z
N ARG A 1 12.27 3.95 8.56
CA ARG A 1 12.53 5.20 9.32
C ARG A 1 13.52 6.13 8.62
N THR A 2 14.12 5.70 7.52
CA THR A 2 15.02 6.50 6.68
C THR A 2 14.53 6.57 5.24
N GLY A 3 15.24 7.31 4.38
CA GLY A 3 14.90 7.44 2.96
C GLY A 3 13.84 8.52 2.67
N PRO A 4 13.34 8.57 1.42
CA PRO A 4 12.52 9.69 0.93
C PRO A 4 11.16 9.83 1.62
N TYR A 5 10.66 8.78 2.25
CA TYR A 5 9.35 8.76 2.92
C TYR A 5 9.44 8.70 4.44
N ALA A 6 10.62 8.96 5.03
CA ALA A 6 10.84 8.91 6.47
C ALA A 6 9.85 9.77 7.27
N ALA A 7 9.50 10.96 6.76
CA ALA A 7 8.57 11.86 7.42
C ALA A 7 7.17 11.23 7.67
N GLY A 8 6.73 10.33 6.79
CA GLY A 8 5.50 9.56 6.98
C GLY A 8 5.73 8.20 7.64
N GLY A 9 6.85 7.55 7.33
CA GLY A 9 7.17 6.22 7.82
C GLY A 9 7.47 6.15 9.32
N ILE A 10 8.14 7.17 9.87
CA ILE A 10 8.47 7.24 11.30
C ILE A 10 7.22 7.23 12.17
N PRO A 11 6.29 8.22 12.07
CA PRO A 11 5.11 8.23 12.92
C PRO A 11 4.21 7.02 12.69
N PHE A 12 4.20 6.48 11.48
CA PHE A 12 3.44 5.27 11.18
C PHE A 12 3.98 4.05 11.94
N ALA A 13 5.29 3.83 11.91
CA ALA A 13 5.93 2.73 12.63
C ALA A 13 5.79 2.90 14.16
N ASP A 14 5.89 4.15 14.66
CA ASP A 14 5.70 4.44 16.08
C ASP A 14 4.27 4.08 16.54
N VAL A 15 3.25 4.47 15.79
CA VAL A 15 1.84 4.13 16.12
C VAL A 15 1.62 2.61 16.14
N TYR A 16 2.24 1.87 15.22
CA TYR A 16 2.17 0.41 15.26
C TYR A 16 2.79 -0.17 16.52
N ALA A 17 4.01 0.24 16.86
CA ALA A 17 4.69 -0.22 18.05
C ALA A 17 3.91 0.11 19.32
N ASP A 18 3.43 1.34 19.43
CA ASP A 18 2.64 1.83 20.58
C ASP A 18 1.32 1.08 20.73
N TYR A 19 0.61 0.85 19.61
CA TYR A 19 -0.67 0.14 19.64
C TYR A 19 -0.53 -1.30 20.12
N PHE A 20 0.46 -2.04 19.62
CA PHE A 20 0.69 -3.40 20.06
C PHE A 20 1.25 -3.47 21.48
N THR A 21 2.06 -2.50 21.90
CA THR A 21 2.49 -2.35 23.30
C THR A 21 1.27 -2.14 24.21
N MET A 22 0.37 -1.24 23.83
CA MET A 22 -0.86 -1.00 24.56
C MET A 22 -1.73 -2.28 24.66
N LEU A 23 -1.90 -3.04 23.58
CA LEU A 23 -2.65 -4.30 23.61
C LEU A 23 -2.01 -5.32 24.54
N ASN A 24 -0.68 -5.41 24.53
CA ASN A 24 0.05 -6.32 25.41
C ASN A 24 -0.14 -5.95 26.89
N GLU A 25 -0.03 -4.67 27.23
CA GLU A 25 -0.12 -4.19 28.62
C GLU A 25 -1.55 -4.17 29.15
N ARG A 26 -2.49 -3.71 28.31
CA ARG A 26 -3.90 -3.56 28.73
C ARG A 26 -4.67 -4.88 28.71
N ASP A 27 -4.48 -5.66 27.63
CA ASP A 27 -5.34 -6.81 27.30
C ASP A 27 -4.61 -8.17 27.44
N GLY A 28 -3.33 -8.18 27.77
CA GLY A 28 -2.51 -9.39 27.76
C GLY A 28 -2.22 -9.93 26.36
N GLY A 29 -2.18 -9.03 25.38
CA GLY A 29 -1.98 -9.36 23.97
C GLY A 29 -3.28 -9.63 23.22
N ILE A 30 -3.20 -10.36 22.12
CA ILE A 30 -4.34 -10.74 21.28
C ILE A 30 -4.75 -12.17 21.65
N GLY A 31 -5.96 -12.33 22.20
CA GLY A 31 -6.43 -13.64 22.66
C GLY A 31 -5.55 -14.27 23.76
N GLY A 32 -4.91 -13.47 24.58
CA GLY A 32 -3.99 -13.91 25.64
C GLY A 32 -2.57 -14.20 25.14
N ILE A 33 -2.25 -13.86 23.91
CA ILE A 33 -0.90 -14.07 23.32
C ILE A 33 -0.23 -12.71 23.15
N MET A 34 0.93 -12.55 23.79
CA MET A 34 1.76 -11.35 23.65
C MET A 34 2.28 -11.20 22.22
N THR A 35 2.20 -9.99 21.68
CA THR A 35 2.60 -9.67 20.32
C THR A 35 3.94 -8.93 20.28
N LYS A 36 4.68 -9.09 19.18
CA LYS A 36 5.88 -8.32 18.87
C LYS A 36 5.75 -7.71 17.46
N VAL A 37 6.28 -6.51 17.30
CA VAL A 37 6.36 -5.81 16.00
C VAL A 37 7.84 -5.57 15.68
N PRO A 38 8.58 -6.57 15.19
CA PRO A 38 9.93 -6.36 14.73
C PRO A 38 9.95 -5.49 13.48
N GLU A 39 10.89 -4.56 13.42
CA GLU A 39 11.09 -3.68 12.28
C GLU A 39 12.38 -4.03 11.55
N CYS A 40 12.38 -3.93 10.23
CA CYS A 40 13.56 -4.02 9.41
C CYS A 40 13.63 -2.82 8.47
N GLU A 41 14.71 -2.06 8.53
CA GLU A 41 14.87 -0.81 7.78
C GLU A 41 15.28 -1.07 6.33
N THR A 42 14.50 -0.59 5.41
CA THR A 42 14.72 -0.78 3.97
C THR A 42 15.22 0.47 3.25
N GLY A 43 15.11 1.66 3.84
CA GLY A 43 15.38 2.94 3.17
C GLY A 43 14.52 3.15 1.92
N TYR A 44 13.36 2.48 1.83
CA TYR A 44 12.50 2.42 0.65
C TYR A 44 13.14 1.69 -0.56
N ASN A 45 14.16 0.89 -0.31
CA ASN A 45 14.84 0.08 -1.34
C ASN A 45 14.19 -1.30 -1.44
N THR A 46 13.85 -1.69 -2.67
CA THR A 46 13.09 -2.92 -2.94
C THR A 46 13.91 -4.18 -2.63
N GLU A 47 15.20 -4.20 -2.96
CA GLU A 47 16.10 -5.35 -2.69
C GLU A 47 16.26 -5.56 -1.19
N LYS A 48 16.52 -4.49 -0.44
CA LYS A 48 16.57 -4.55 1.03
C LYS A 48 15.25 -5.00 1.64
N GLY A 49 14.11 -4.64 1.05
CA GLY A 49 12.81 -5.14 1.47
C GLY A 49 12.68 -6.65 1.33
N VAL A 50 13.22 -7.22 0.26
CA VAL A 50 13.26 -8.67 0.06
C VAL A 50 14.24 -9.33 1.05
N GLU A 51 15.42 -8.73 1.27
CA GLU A 51 16.39 -9.23 2.29
C GLU A 51 15.78 -9.22 3.68
N CYS A 52 15.08 -8.15 4.08
CA CYS A 52 14.35 -8.08 5.34
C CYS A 52 13.34 -9.23 5.48
N TYR A 53 12.55 -9.49 4.44
CA TYR A 53 11.59 -10.59 4.44
C TYR A 53 12.28 -11.94 4.63
N GLU A 54 13.30 -12.24 3.83
CA GLU A 54 14.00 -13.53 3.88
C GLU A 54 14.71 -13.78 5.22
N SER A 55 15.25 -12.72 5.83
CA SER A 55 15.95 -12.85 7.11
C SER A 55 15.01 -13.03 8.32
N THR A 56 13.76 -12.56 8.22
CA THR A 56 12.84 -12.54 9.37
C THR A 56 11.66 -13.52 9.25
N LYS A 57 11.36 -14.04 8.06
CA LYS A 57 10.20 -14.93 7.85
C LYS A 57 10.22 -16.20 8.71
N GLY A 58 11.41 -16.69 9.09
CA GLY A 58 11.59 -17.86 9.94
C GLY A 58 11.37 -17.60 11.44
N GLU A 59 11.17 -16.35 11.86
CA GLU A 59 10.98 -15.97 13.27
C GLU A 59 9.54 -16.15 13.76
N GLY A 60 8.67 -16.79 12.99
CA GLY A 60 7.26 -17.01 13.34
C GLY A 60 6.37 -15.81 13.02
N ALA A 61 6.70 -15.05 12.00
CA ALA A 61 5.89 -13.91 11.55
C ALA A 61 4.48 -14.36 11.13
N LEU A 62 3.45 -13.75 11.73
CA LEU A 62 2.04 -14.02 11.42
C LEU A 62 1.55 -13.18 10.25
N VAL A 63 2.15 -12.02 10.02
CA VAL A 63 1.79 -11.08 8.94
C VAL A 63 2.96 -10.18 8.64
N TYR A 64 3.14 -9.84 7.37
CA TYR A 64 4.09 -8.83 6.92
C TYR A 64 3.38 -7.56 6.46
N GLN A 65 4.00 -6.40 6.75
CA GLN A 65 3.51 -5.11 6.28
C GLN A 65 4.65 -4.27 5.71
N PRO A 66 4.95 -4.39 4.42
CA PRO A 66 5.90 -3.52 3.76
C PRO A 66 5.23 -2.17 3.48
N LEU A 67 5.82 -1.09 3.95
CA LEU A 67 5.36 0.28 3.67
C LEU A 67 5.85 0.77 2.30
N SER A 68 5.74 -0.07 1.28
CA SER A 68 6.23 0.21 -0.07
C SER A 68 5.51 -0.64 -1.11
N THR A 69 4.98 0.00 -2.14
CA THR A 69 4.37 -0.67 -3.30
C THR A 69 5.39 -1.55 -4.04
N GLY A 70 6.61 -1.05 -4.25
CA GLY A 70 7.67 -1.81 -4.93
C GLY A 70 8.08 -3.06 -4.16
N ILE A 71 8.23 -2.97 -2.84
CA ILE A 71 8.51 -4.11 -1.99
C ILE A 71 7.33 -5.09 -2.02
N THR A 72 6.09 -4.61 -1.90
CA THR A 72 4.89 -5.44 -2.02
C THR A 72 4.91 -6.28 -3.30
N TYR A 73 5.23 -5.69 -4.45
CA TYR A 73 5.29 -6.41 -5.73
C TYR A 73 6.25 -7.60 -5.68
N GLN A 74 7.41 -7.43 -5.08
CA GLN A 74 8.42 -8.48 -4.98
C GLN A 74 8.07 -9.56 -3.95
N LEU A 75 7.35 -9.19 -2.90
CA LEU A 75 6.98 -10.14 -1.84
C LEU A 75 5.76 -11.01 -2.19
N ILE A 76 4.88 -10.60 -3.11
CA ILE A 76 3.67 -11.36 -3.46
C ILE A 76 3.93 -12.85 -3.76
N PRO A 77 4.84 -13.22 -4.67
CA PRO A 77 5.11 -14.64 -4.93
C PRO A 77 5.72 -15.35 -3.74
N LYS A 78 6.53 -14.68 -2.93
CA LYS A 78 7.22 -15.23 -1.76
C LYS A 78 6.23 -15.53 -0.63
N VAL A 79 5.42 -14.54 -0.23
CA VAL A 79 4.42 -14.72 0.83
C VAL A 79 3.37 -15.75 0.45
N THR A 80 3.04 -15.87 -0.84
CA THR A 80 2.12 -16.88 -1.33
C THR A 80 2.73 -18.29 -1.20
N ALA A 81 4.00 -18.44 -1.54
CA ALA A 81 4.71 -19.71 -1.40
C ALA A 81 4.93 -20.12 0.06
N ASP A 82 5.21 -19.14 0.91
CA ASP A 82 5.46 -19.34 2.34
C ASP A 82 4.16 -19.42 3.18
N GLY A 83 3.00 -19.09 2.60
CA GLY A 83 1.70 -19.09 3.29
C GLY A 83 1.55 -17.97 4.32
N ILE A 84 2.33 -16.89 4.21
CA ILE A 84 2.34 -15.78 5.16
C ILE A 84 1.50 -14.62 4.61
N PRO A 85 0.48 -14.11 5.34
CA PRO A 85 -0.29 -12.96 4.92
C PRO A 85 0.55 -11.69 4.75
N LEU A 86 0.33 -10.98 3.64
CA LEU A 86 0.90 -9.67 3.36
C LEU A 86 -0.20 -8.61 3.48
N HIS A 87 -0.12 -7.79 4.51
CA HIS A 87 -1.05 -6.68 4.71
C HIS A 87 -0.49 -5.42 4.06
N THR A 88 -1.23 -4.83 3.15
CA THR A 88 -0.89 -3.54 2.54
C THR A 88 -1.91 -2.49 2.97
N MET A 89 -1.50 -1.25 3.08
CA MET A 89 -2.35 -0.18 3.61
C MET A 89 -3.28 0.45 2.55
N GLY A 90 -3.95 -0.38 1.74
CA GLY A 90 -4.79 0.09 0.63
C GLY A 90 -4.00 0.58 -0.56
N TYR A 91 -2.73 0.62 -0.45
CA TYR A 91 -1.77 0.85 -1.50
C TYR A 91 -0.74 -0.30 -1.49
N GLY A 92 -0.02 -0.46 -2.50
CA GLY A 92 0.74 -1.63 -2.83
C GLY A 92 0.26 -2.03 -4.22
N ARG A 93 0.09 -3.27 -4.52
CA ARG A 93 -0.47 -3.67 -5.82
C ARG A 93 -1.99 -3.61 -5.79
N THR A 94 -2.62 -2.63 -6.47
CA THR A 94 -4.08 -2.50 -6.51
C THR A 94 -4.78 -3.74 -7.05
N SER A 95 -4.22 -4.41 -8.08
CA SER A 95 -4.77 -5.65 -8.64
C SER A 95 -4.84 -6.80 -7.62
N ALA A 96 -4.09 -6.73 -6.52
CA ALA A 96 -4.14 -7.70 -5.43
C ALA A 96 -5.48 -7.67 -4.65
N ALA A 97 -6.35 -6.70 -4.90
CA ALA A 97 -7.75 -6.74 -4.45
C ALA A 97 -8.52 -7.96 -5.01
N ASN A 98 -8.04 -8.59 -6.09
CA ASN A 98 -8.58 -9.87 -6.55
C ASN A 98 -8.03 -11.04 -5.71
N GLY A 99 -8.66 -11.34 -4.60
CA GLY A 99 -8.25 -12.41 -3.67
C GLY A 99 -8.28 -13.82 -4.26
N LYS A 100 -8.95 -14.05 -5.40
CA LYS A 100 -8.88 -15.34 -6.11
C LYS A 100 -7.52 -15.57 -6.75
N VAL A 101 -6.81 -14.51 -7.11
CA VAL A 101 -5.46 -14.56 -7.70
C VAL A 101 -4.38 -14.33 -6.65
N PHE A 102 -4.64 -13.43 -5.71
CA PHE A 102 -3.68 -12.98 -4.70
C PHE A 102 -4.16 -13.36 -3.29
N SER A 103 -4.21 -14.66 -3.01
CA SER A 103 -4.83 -15.23 -1.80
C SER A 103 -4.18 -14.80 -0.48
N HIS A 104 -2.92 -14.36 -0.51
CA HIS A 104 -2.17 -13.95 0.68
C HIS A 104 -1.89 -12.44 0.74
N VAL A 105 -2.57 -11.63 -0.09
CA VAL A 105 -2.36 -10.17 -0.11
C VAL A 105 -3.66 -9.45 0.25
N PHE A 106 -3.59 -8.62 1.27
CA PHE A 106 -4.75 -7.92 1.84
C PHE A 106 -4.56 -6.41 1.76
N ASN A 107 -5.31 -5.76 0.87
CA ASN A 107 -5.31 -4.30 0.73
C ASN A 107 -6.38 -3.68 1.63
N TYR A 108 -6.00 -2.70 2.45
CA TYR A 108 -6.89 -2.00 3.36
C TYR A 108 -6.44 -0.54 3.53
N PRO A 109 -7.35 0.43 3.65
CA PRO A 109 -8.82 0.38 3.51
C PRO A 109 -9.32 0.54 2.08
N ALA A 110 -8.51 1.08 1.17
CA ALA A 110 -8.81 1.35 -0.23
C ALA A 110 -7.54 1.13 -1.08
N ASN A 111 -7.58 1.39 -2.37
CA ASN A 111 -6.44 1.25 -3.25
C ASN A 111 -6.28 2.46 -4.19
N TYR A 112 -5.20 2.51 -4.95
CA TYR A 112 -4.89 3.65 -5.82
C TYR A 112 -5.91 3.86 -6.94
N TRP A 113 -6.51 2.79 -7.47
CA TRP A 113 -7.55 2.91 -8.50
C TRP A 113 -8.82 3.53 -7.91
N ASN A 114 -9.20 3.13 -6.69
CA ASN A 114 -10.31 3.78 -5.97
C ASN A 114 -10.02 5.27 -5.75
N GLY A 115 -8.83 5.61 -5.26
CA GLY A 115 -8.44 7.00 -5.03
C GLY A 115 -8.51 7.85 -6.30
N ALA A 116 -7.95 7.34 -7.40
CA ALA A 116 -8.02 8.02 -8.70
C ALA A 116 -9.47 8.21 -9.18
N SER A 117 -10.29 7.16 -9.06
CA SER A 117 -11.71 7.21 -9.46
C SER A 117 -12.51 8.20 -8.61
N VAL A 118 -12.28 8.24 -7.30
CA VAL A 118 -12.93 9.21 -6.40
C VAL A 118 -12.55 10.65 -6.76
N ALA A 119 -11.28 10.90 -7.06
CA ALA A 119 -10.84 12.23 -7.47
C ALA A 119 -11.53 12.72 -8.76
N ILE A 120 -11.64 11.85 -9.77
CA ILE A 120 -12.34 12.18 -11.02
C ILE A 120 -13.84 12.32 -10.79
N ASN A 121 -14.47 11.48 -9.97
CA ASN A 121 -15.88 11.62 -9.62
C ASN A 121 -16.16 12.95 -8.92
N HIS A 122 -15.29 13.36 -7.99
CA HIS A 122 -15.41 14.67 -7.34
C HIS A 122 -15.31 15.82 -8.36
N LEU A 123 -14.40 15.74 -9.34
CA LEU A 123 -14.34 16.73 -10.41
C LEU A 123 -15.60 16.76 -11.26
N LEU A 124 -16.20 15.62 -11.56
CA LEU A 124 -17.49 15.55 -12.26
C LEU A 124 -18.60 16.23 -11.46
N GLU A 125 -18.76 15.87 -10.20
CA GLU A 125 -19.78 16.44 -9.31
C GLU A 125 -19.67 17.97 -9.20
N THR A 126 -18.44 18.47 -8.99
CA THR A 126 -18.19 19.92 -8.84
C THR A 126 -18.27 20.71 -10.15
N ASN A 127 -18.33 20.04 -11.29
CA ASN A 127 -18.45 20.65 -12.61
C ASN A 127 -19.77 20.29 -13.33
N GLY A 128 -20.83 19.96 -12.60
CA GLY A 128 -22.14 19.70 -13.17
C GLY A 128 -22.23 18.42 -14.01
N GLY A 129 -21.32 17.47 -13.77
CA GLY A 129 -21.30 16.17 -14.45
C GLY A 129 -20.47 16.15 -15.74
N ASP A 130 -19.88 17.26 -16.16
CA ASP A 130 -19.07 17.34 -17.38
C ASP A 130 -17.69 17.94 -17.13
N ILE A 131 -16.65 17.22 -17.55
CA ILE A 131 -15.25 17.64 -17.50
C ILE A 131 -14.55 17.51 -18.85
N LYS A 132 -15.33 17.40 -19.93
CA LYS A 132 -14.79 17.28 -21.29
C LYS A 132 -13.92 18.49 -21.65
N GLY A 133 -12.73 18.22 -22.19
CA GLY A 133 -11.74 19.24 -22.56
C GLY A 133 -11.04 19.93 -21.38
N LYS A 134 -11.37 19.58 -20.12
CA LYS A 134 -10.59 20.07 -18.98
C LYS A 134 -9.22 19.39 -18.92
N LYS A 135 -8.23 20.10 -18.40
CA LYS A 135 -6.87 19.58 -18.21
C LYS A 135 -6.70 19.03 -16.79
N VAL A 136 -6.30 17.79 -16.71
CA VAL A 136 -5.99 17.11 -15.45
C VAL A 136 -4.55 16.66 -15.49
N ALA A 137 -3.74 17.03 -14.51
CA ALA A 137 -2.35 16.62 -14.39
C ALA A 137 -2.17 15.67 -13.21
N LEU A 138 -1.48 14.55 -13.45
CA LEU A 138 -1.01 13.67 -12.38
C LEU A 138 0.45 14.01 -12.07
N VAL A 139 0.68 14.60 -10.90
CA VAL A 139 2.03 14.75 -10.35
C VAL A 139 2.34 13.54 -9.49
N TYR A 140 3.35 12.78 -9.84
CA TYR A 140 3.63 11.50 -9.19
C TYR A 140 5.12 11.23 -9.00
N HIS A 141 5.44 10.40 -8.01
CA HIS A 141 6.79 9.89 -7.83
C HIS A 141 7.08 8.79 -8.86
N ASN A 142 8.25 8.84 -9.50
CA ASN A 142 8.65 7.86 -10.53
C ASN A 142 9.04 6.50 -9.90
N SER A 143 8.05 5.82 -9.33
CA SER A 143 8.17 4.49 -8.71
C SER A 143 6.91 3.67 -8.96
N ALA A 144 6.92 2.40 -8.55
CA ALA A 144 5.72 1.54 -8.58
C ALA A 144 4.52 2.20 -7.89
N TYR A 145 4.76 2.87 -6.75
CA TYR A 145 3.76 3.63 -6.02
C TYR A 145 3.06 4.68 -6.89
N GLY A 146 3.84 5.64 -7.43
CA GLY A 146 3.26 6.76 -8.16
C GLY A 146 2.62 6.39 -9.49
N LYS A 147 3.00 5.24 -10.07
CA LYS A 147 2.50 4.77 -11.36
C LYS A 147 1.20 3.96 -11.29
N GLU A 148 0.82 3.48 -10.13
CA GLU A 148 -0.38 2.66 -9.95
C GLU A 148 -1.67 3.29 -10.51
N PRO A 149 -1.96 4.60 -10.34
CA PRO A 149 -3.20 5.20 -10.82
C PRO A 149 -3.21 5.56 -12.32
N ILE A 150 -2.06 5.51 -13.01
CA ILE A 150 -1.93 6.03 -14.39
C ILE A 150 -2.97 5.43 -15.32
N ARG A 151 -3.02 4.10 -15.41
CA ARG A 151 -3.95 3.41 -16.30
C ARG A 151 -5.41 3.74 -16.00
N THR A 152 -5.78 3.82 -14.72
CA THR A 152 -7.14 4.21 -14.32
C THR A 152 -7.48 5.62 -14.79
N LEU A 153 -6.54 6.55 -14.65
CA LEU A 153 -6.75 7.93 -15.11
C LEU A 153 -6.82 8.03 -16.64
N GLU A 154 -6.04 7.23 -17.37
CA GLU A 154 -6.13 7.13 -18.83
C GLU A 154 -7.49 6.59 -19.29
N GLU A 155 -7.98 5.51 -18.66
CA GLU A 155 -9.30 4.94 -18.95
C GLU A 155 -10.44 5.92 -18.62
N LEU A 156 -10.34 6.65 -17.51
CA LEU A 156 -11.28 7.68 -17.13
C LEU A 156 -11.21 8.91 -18.03
N SER A 157 -10.02 9.29 -18.53
CA SER A 157 -9.82 10.33 -19.52
C SER A 157 -10.55 9.99 -20.83
N ALA A 158 -10.34 8.77 -21.32
CA ALA A 158 -11.05 8.29 -22.51
C ALA A 158 -12.57 8.27 -22.33
N LYS A 159 -13.04 7.93 -21.13
CA LYS A 159 -14.48 7.88 -20.81
C LYS A 159 -15.13 9.26 -20.69
N HIS A 160 -14.47 10.22 -20.06
CA HIS A 160 -15.04 11.51 -19.70
C HIS A 160 -14.51 12.67 -20.55
N GLY A 161 -13.56 12.42 -21.45
CA GLY A 161 -13.07 13.39 -22.45
C GLY A 161 -12.20 14.51 -21.87
N TYR A 162 -11.62 14.35 -20.68
CA TYR A 162 -10.62 15.30 -20.18
C TYR A 162 -9.22 15.00 -20.76
N GLU A 163 -8.36 16.03 -20.81
CA GLU A 163 -6.97 15.90 -21.25
C GLU A 163 -6.09 15.51 -20.04
N LEU A 164 -5.49 14.32 -20.08
CA LEU A 164 -4.57 13.86 -19.03
C LEU A 164 -3.13 14.22 -19.40
N SER A 165 -2.40 14.80 -18.44
CA SER A 165 -0.93 15.00 -18.48
C SER A 165 -0.26 14.21 -17.37
N LEU A 166 0.88 13.55 -17.67
CA LEU A 166 1.67 12.75 -16.74
C LEU A 166 3.04 13.39 -16.50
#